data_c275c55a84e4d12d329814dffb71663f
#
_entry.id   c275c55a84e4d12d329814dffb71663f
#
_cell.length_a   1.000
_cell.length_b   1.000
_cell.length_c   1.000
_cell.angle_alpha   90.00
_cell.angle_beta   90.00
_cell.angle_gamma   90.00
#
_symmetry.space_group_name_H-M   'P 1'
#
loop_
_entity.id
_entity.type
_entity.pdbx_description
1 polymer ?
#
loop_
_entity_poly.entity_id
_entity_poly.type
_entity_poly.pdbx_seq_one_letter_code
_entity_poly.pdbx_strand_id
1 'polypeptide(L)'
;DPLWSRGLGDVYKRQTQFPLFTRADADKAEAARGRWSSSHHPFTAPLASDVQRLYESVACRAPADRDAILAQIHGQHYDLVLNGAEIGGGSVRVHDPALQRMIFRDILELTDDEVGRFSHLLHALESGAPPHAGIALGFDRFMAILCDTLSIRDVMAFPKTGSGTDPLFSSPAALDAPEQHAQLAAYSLQARSA
;
A
#
# COMPACT_ATOMS: atom_id res chain seq x y z
N ASP A 1 -14.76 -29.80 22.64
CA ASP A 1 -14.21 -28.44 22.60
C ASP A 1 -15.32 -27.44 22.35
N PRO A 2 -15.47 -26.42 23.21
CA PRO A 2 -16.49 -25.39 22.97
C PRO A 2 -16.25 -24.68 21.64
N LEU A 3 -17.31 -24.35 20.91
CA LEU A 3 -17.25 -23.72 19.57
C LEU A 3 -16.34 -22.47 19.54
N TRP A 4 -16.24 -21.75 20.66
CA TRP A 4 -15.36 -20.60 20.79
C TRP A 4 -13.87 -20.97 20.88
N SER A 5 -13.50 -22.17 21.35
CA SER A 5 -12.10 -22.61 21.43
C SER A 5 -11.57 -23.12 20.08
N ARG A 6 -12.44 -23.58 19.18
CA ARG A 6 -12.07 -23.96 17.82
C ARG A 6 -11.71 -22.75 16.95
N GLY A 7 -12.28 -21.58 17.28
CA GLY A 7 -12.00 -20.34 16.60
C GLY A 7 -10.71 -19.64 17.04
N LEU A 8 -10.31 -19.80 18.30
CA LEU A 8 -9.17 -19.06 18.83
C LEU A 8 -7.80 -19.51 18.30
N GLY A 9 -7.67 -20.76 17.86
CA GLY A 9 -6.42 -21.26 17.25
C GLY A 9 -6.17 -20.70 15.84
N ASP A 10 -7.23 -20.46 15.07
CA ASP A 10 -7.17 -19.93 13.70
C ASP A 10 -7.63 -18.47 13.61
N VAL A 11 -8.16 -17.91 14.69
CA VAL A 11 -8.82 -16.60 14.74
C VAL A 11 -7.86 -15.46 14.52
N TYR A 12 -6.65 -15.53 15.04
CA TYR A 12 -5.63 -14.50 14.89
C TYR A 12 -4.39 -15.05 14.22
N LYS A 13 -4.13 -14.65 13.01
CA LYS A 13 -2.88 -14.91 12.31
C LYS A 13 -2.22 -13.58 12.00
N ARG A 14 -1.01 -13.38 12.52
CA ARG A 14 -0.16 -12.29 12.09
C ARG A 14 0.73 -12.83 10.97
N GLN A 15 0.53 -12.34 9.76
CA GLN A 15 1.47 -12.57 8.67
C GLN A 15 2.57 -11.51 8.76
N THR A 16 3.82 -11.97 8.66
CA THR A 16 5.03 -11.14 8.76
C THR A 16 6.09 -11.71 7.81
N GLN A 17 7.19 -10.99 7.63
CA GLN A 17 8.31 -11.38 6.78
C GLN A 17 7.97 -11.40 5.28
N PHE A 18 7.19 -10.43 4.87
CA PHE A 18 6.95 -10.20 3.44
C PHE A 18 8.19 -9.59 2.77
N PRO A 19 8.41 -9.82 1.47
CA PRO A 19 9.41 -9.09 0.73
C PRO A 19 9.19 -7.58 0.85
N LEU A 20 10.24 -6.81 1.11
CA LEU A 20 10.14 -5.34 1.18
C LEU A 20 9.90 -4.74 -0.20
N PHE A 21 10.52 -5.33 -1.21
CA PHE A 21 10.43 -4.91 -2.61
C PHE A 21 9.99 -6.05 -3.50
N THR A 22 9.24 -5.70 -4.55
CA THR A 22 8.85 -6.62 -5.61
C THR A 22 9.15 -5.99 -6.97
N ARG A 23 9.41 -6.82 -7.99
CA ARG A 23 9.34 -6.34 -9.37
C ARG A 23 7.89 -6.00 -9.68
N ALA A 24 7.67 -4.87 -10.30
CA ALA A 24 6.31 -4.50 -10.68
C ALA A 24 5.74 -5.54 -11.64
N ASP A 25 4.56 -6.07 -11.30
CA ASP A 25 3.78 -6.89 -12.22
C ASP A 25 3.46 -6.10 -13.50
N ALA A 26 3.16 -6.83 -14.59
CA ALA A 26 2.90 -6.22 -15.89
C ALA A 26 1.82 -5.11 -15.83
N ASP A 27 0.84 -5.26 -14.96
CA ASP A 27 -0.25 -4.28 -14.74
C ASP A 27 0.23 -2.98 -14.05
N LYS A 28 1.35 -3.05 -13.33
CA LYS A 28 2.00 -1.90 -12.67
C LYS A 28 3.27 -1.45 -13.40
N ALA A 29 3.66 -2.16 -14.46
CA ALA A 29 4.91 -1.94 -15.19
C ALA A 29 4.99 -0.53 -15.79
N GLU A 30 3.85 0.05 -16.17
CA GLU A 30 3.78 1.40 -16.74
C GLU A 30 4.17 2.46 -15.71
N ALA A 31 3.74 2.31 -14.45
CA ALA A 31 4.09 3.21 -13.36
C ALA A 31 5.52 2.97 -12.83
N ALA A 32 5.96 1.72 -12.73
CA ALA A 32 7.26 1.35 -12.19
C ALA A 32 8.39 1.33 -13.24
N ARG A 33 8.07 1.38 -14.54
CA ARG A 33 9.04 1.40 -15.65
C ARG A 33 10.11 0.32 -15.57
N GLY A 34 9.76 -0.90 -15.14
CA GLY A 34 10.68 -2.01 -14.92
C GLY A 34 11.55 -1.91 -13.68
N ARG A 35 11.36 -0.89 -12.84
CA ARG A 35 12.06 -0.67 -11.56
C ARG A 35 11.51 -1.59 -10.46
N TRP A 36 12.21 -1.62 -9.33
CA TRP A 36 11.69 -2.17 -8.09
C TRP A 36 10.57 -1.30 -7.54
N SER A 37 9.55 -1.92 -6.96
CA SER A 37 8.47 -1.24 -6.25
C SER A 37 8.35 -1.78 -4.83
N SER A 38 7.82 -0.96 -3.93
CA SER A 38 7.54 -1.40 -2.56
C SER A 38 6.36 -2.38 -2.56
N SER A 39 6.48 -3.48 -1.81
CA SER A 39 5.39 -4.45 -1.65
C SER A 39 4.18 -3.85 -0.94
N HIS A 40 4.40 -3.01 0.05
CA HIS A 40 3.37 -2.31 0.82
C HIS A 40 3.41 -0.82 0.49
N HIS A 41 4.32 -0.05 1.09
CA HIS A 41 4.55 1.35 0.75
C HIS A 41 6.03 1.72 0.97
N PRO A 42 6.54 2.78 0.33
CA PRO A 42 7.98 3.05 0.28
C PRO A 42 8.62 3.53 1.59
N PHE A 43 7.84 3.75 2.63
CA PHE A 43 8.31 4.11 3.97
C PHE A 43 8.15 2.96 4.99
N THR A 44 7.94 1.73 4.55
CA THR A 44 8.05 0.51 5.37
C THR A 44 9.51 0.26 5.71
N ALA A 45 9.80 0.02 6.99
CA ALA A 45 11.15 -0.30 7.42
C ALA A 45 11.57 -1.72 6.98
N PRO A 46 12.82 -1.93 6.57
CA PRO A 46 13.39 -3.26 6.41
C PRO A 46 13.51 -3.96 7.76
N LEU A 47 13.57 -5.29 7.78
CA LEU A 47 13.99 -6.01 8.98
C LEU A 47 15.38 -5.54 9.41
N ALA A 48 15.60 -5.45 10.73
CA ALA A 48 16.89 -5.00 11.27
C ALA A 48 18.07 -5.87 10.79
N SER A 49 17.83 -7.18 10.61
CA SER A 49 18.82 -8.12 10.04
C SER A 49 19.17 -7.83 8.59
N ASP A 50 18.30 -7.19 7.85
CA ASP A 50 18.43 -6.99 6.41
C ASP A 50 18.95 -5.57 6.05
N VAL A 51 19.03 -4.66 7.03
CA VAL A 51 19.51 -3.28 6.80
C VAL A 51 20.90 -3.25 6.17
N GLN A 52 21.83 -4.05 6.69
CA GLN A 52 23.20 -4.09 6.16
C GLN A 52 23.21 -4.57 4.70
N ARG A 53 22.43 -5.60 4.38
CA ARG A 53 22.29 -6.13 3.01
C ARG A 53 21.66 -5.11 2.07
N LEU A 54 20.76 -4.28 2.57
CA LEU A 54 20.17 -3.18 1.80
C LEU A 54 21.25 -2.17 1.36
N TYR A 55 22.16 -1.79 2.26
CA TYR A 55 23.30 -0.94 1.90
C TYR A 55 24.27 -1.61 0.92
N GLU A 56 24.51 -2.91 1.08
CA GLU A 56 25.32 -3.70 0.16
C GLU A 56 24.72 -3.73 -1.26
N SER A 57 23.39 -3.78 -1.37
CA SER A 57 22.70 -3.74 -2.66
C SER A 57 22.95 -2.44 -3.42
N VAL A 58 23.02 -1.31 -2.71
CA VAL A 58 23.33 0.00 -3.32
C VAL A 58 24.78 0.09 -3.75
N ALA A 59 25.69 -0.50 -2.99
CA ALA A 59 27.12 -0.53 -3.34
C ALA A 59 27.44 -1.52 -4.48
N CYS A 60 26.54 -2.44 -4.78
CA CYS A 60 26.72 -3.48 -5.79
C CYS A 60 26.67 -2.90 -7.22
N ARG A 61 27.73 -3.12 -8.01
CA ARG A 61 27.81 -2.62 -9.39
C ARG A 61 27.17 -3.54 -10.42
N ALA A 62 27.04 -4.83 -10.11
CA ALA A 62 26.46 -5.81 -11.01
C ALA A 62 24.91 -5.85 -10.81
N PRO A 63 24.11 -5.53 -11.85
CA PRO A 63 22.65 -5.45 -11.69
C PRO A 63 22.01 -6.77 -11.24
N ALA A 64 22.50 -7.91 -11.74
CA ALA A 64 21.97 -9.22 -11.39
C ALA A 64 22.20 -9.57 -9.91
N ASP A 65 23.38 -9.23 -9.36
CA ASP A 65 23.70 -9.48 -7.96
C ASP A 65 22.91 -8.54 -7.05
N ARG A 66 22.76 -7.27 -7.46
CA ARG A 66 21.89 -6.31 -6.78
C ARG A 66 20.46 -6.81 -6.69
N ASP A 67 19.91 -7.28 -7.80
CA ASP A 67 18.55 -7.82 -7.86
C ASP A 67 18.37 -9.05 -6.96
N ALA A 68 19.36 -9.93 -6.92
CA ALA A 68 19.36 -11.10 -6.05
C ALA A 68 19.36 -10.72 -4.56
N ILE A 69 20.07 -9.65 -4.18
CA ILE A 69 20.05 -9.12 -2.82
C ILE A 69 18.68 -8.50 -2.50
N LEU A 70 18.16 -7.62 -3.37
CA LEU A 70 16.89 -6.92 -3.14
C LEU A 70 15.71 -7.87 -3.01
N ALA A 71 15.69 -8.97 -3.76
CA ALA A 71 14.66 -10.00 -3.69
C ALA A 71 14.59 -10.71 -2.32
N GLN A 72 15.66 -10.63 -1.52
CA GLN A 72 15.77 -11.28 -0.21
C GLN A 72 15.60 -10.31 0.97
N ILE A 73 15.35 -9.03 0.71
CA ILE A 73 15.11 -8.05 1.76
C ILE A 73 13.65 -8.14 2.23
N HIS A 74 13.46 -8.31 3.53
CA HIS A 74 12.13 -8.40 4.14
C HIS A 74 11.74 -7.09 4.80
N GLY A 75 10.44 -6.79 4.73
CA GLY A 75 9.83 -5.62 5.36
C GLY A 75 9.25 -5.93 6.72
N GLN A 76 9.16 -4.91 7.55
CA GLN A 76 8.46 -4.95 8.85
C GLN A 76 6.98 -4.55 8.70
N HIS A 77 6.33 -5.02 7.64
CA HIS A 77 4.88 -4.90 7.53
C HIS A 77 4.21 -6.19 8.00
N TYR A 78 2.95 -6.07 8.36
CA TYR A 78 2.17 -7.12 8.96
C TYR A 78 0.69 -6.97 8.65
N ASP A 79 0.01 -8.09 8.55
CA ASP A 79 -1.43 -8.18 8.42
C ASP A 79 -2.03 -8.84 9.67
N LEU A 80 -3.15 -8.28 10.11
CA LEU A 80 -3.99 -8.88 11.14
C LEU A 80 -5.12 -9.63 10.44
N VAL A 81 -5.11 -10.94 10.59
CA VAL A 81 -6.10 -11.83 9.96
C VAL A 81 -7.02 -12.41 11.04
N LEU A 82 -8.31 -12.32 10.83
CA LEU A 82 -9.36 -12.89 11.68
C LEU A 82 -10.28 -13.75 10.82
N ASN A 83 -10.51 -15.00 11.22
CA ASN A 83 -11.33 -15.97 10.50
C ASN A 83 -10.99 -16.10 9.00
N GLY A 84 -9.70 -16.03 8.68
CA GLY A 84 -9.22 -16.10 7.30
C GLY A 84 -9.38 -14.80 6.49
N ALA A 85 -9.94 -13.73 7.06
CA ALA A 85 -10.05 -12.43 6.45
C ALA A 85 -9.05 -11.44 7.07
N GLU A 86 -8.30 -10.73 6.23
CA GLU A 86 -7.49 -9.61 6.67
C GLU A 86 -8.40 -8.47 7.15
N ILE A 87 -8.31 -8.15 8.43
CA ILE A 87 -9.08 -7.07 9.07
C ILE A 87 -8.26 -5.81 9.33
N GLY A 88 -6.98 -5.86 9.06
CA GLY A 88 -6.11 -4.69 9.18
C GLY A 88 -4.69 -5.00 8.78
N GLY A 89 -3.99 -3.97 8.35
CA GLY A 89 -2.58 -4.07 8.00
C GLY A 89 -1.80 -2.85 8.43
N GLY A 90 -0.50 -3.01 8.55
CA GLY A 90 0.38 -1.93 8.99
C GLY A 90 1.84 -2.24 8.84
N SER A 91 2.68 -1.33 9.30
CA SER A 91 4.12 -1.56 9.29
C SER A 91 4.85 -0.72 10.33
N VAL A 92 6.02 -1.19 10.73
CA VAL A 92 7.05 -0.33 11.31
C VAL A 92 7.57 0.59 10.20
N ARG A 93 7.77 1.86 10.51
CA ARG A 93 8.16 2.88 9.54
C ARG A 93 9.66 3.13 9.55
N VAL A 94 10.19 3.51 8.41
CA VAL A 94 11.52 4.12 8.37
C VAL A 94 11.46 5.45 9.11
N HIS A 95 12.32 5.65 10.11
CA HIS A 95 12.42 6.89 10.88
C HIS A 95 13.75 7.63 10.64
N ASP A 96 14.72 6.97 10.03
CA ASP A 96 15.98 7.59 9.61
C ASP A 96 15.81 8.25 8.24
N PRO A 97 15.98 9.59 8.12
CA PRO A 97 15.81 10.30 6.87
C PRO A 97 16.85 9.92 5.81
N ALA A 98 18.05 9.50 6.19
CA ALA A 98 19.09 9.08 5.25
C ALA A 98 18.71 7.74 4.61
N LEU A 99 18.26 6.78 5.40
CA LEU A 99 17.75 5.50 4.93
C LEU A 99 16.52 5.69 4.01
N GLN A 100 15.62 6.59 4.38
CA GLN A 100 14.42 6.86 3.56
C GLN A 100 14.79 7.47 2.20
N ARG A 101 15.73 8.39 2.15
CA ARG A 101 16.23 8.96 0.88
C ARG A 101 16.89 7.90 0.00
N MET A 102 17.71 7.05 0.59
CA MET A 102 18.36 5.95 -0.10
C MET A 102 17.32 5.00 -0.73
N ILE A 103 16.28 4.63 0.01
CA ILE A 103 15.19 3.79 -0.53
C ILE A 103 14.53 4.48 -1.71
N PHE A 104 14.19 5.76 -1.62
CA PHE A 104 13.53 6.49 -2.70
C PHE A 104 14.40 6.62 -3.94
N ARG A 105 15.68 7.01 -3.79
CA ARG A 105 16.55 7.35 -4.91
C ARG A 105 17.30 6.17 -5.47
N ASP A 106 17.89 5.37 -4.59
CA ASP A 106 18.84 4.33 -5.01
C ASP A 106 18.18 2.97 -5.23
N ILE A 107 17.06 2.69 -4.56
CA ILE A 107 16.35 1.42 -4.71
C ILE A 107 15.14 1.56 -5.64
N LEU A 108 14.25 2.51 -5.35
CA LEU A 108 13.03 2.72 -6.13
C LEU A 108 13.25 3.61 -7.34
N GLU A 109 14.42 4.27 -7.42
CA GLU A 109 14.82 5.12 -8.54
C GLU A 109 13.77 6.20 -8.87
N LEU A 110 13.18 6.80 -7.82
CA LEU A 110 12.18 7.85 -7.97
C LEU A 110 12.84 9.12 -8.55
N THR A 111 12.14 9.77 -9.45
CA THR A 111 12.53 11.08 -9.99
C THR A 111 12.43 12.18 -8.94
N ASP A 112 13.05 13.33 -9.17
CA ASP A 112 12.98 14.48 -8.26
C ASP A 112 11.54 14.94 -8.02
N ASP A 113 10.68 14.90 -9.03
CA ASP A 113 9.25 15.24 -8.91
C ASP A 113 8.50 14.23 -8.04
N GLU A 114 8.80 12.92 -8.21
CA GLU A 114 8.20 11.87 -7.38
C GLU A 114 8.67 11.98 -5.92
N VAL A 115 9.96 12.22 -5.67
CA VAL A 115 10.49 12.46 -4.32
C VAL A 115 9.92 13.74 -3.73
N GLY A 116 9.73 14.79 -4.53
CA GLY A 116 9.13 16.06 -4.13
C GLY A 116 7.74 15.91 -3.48
N ARG A 117 6.96 14.93 -3.91
CA ARG A 117 5.65 14.61 -3.31
C ARG A 117 5.77 14.12 -1.86
N PHE A 118 6.92 13.59 -1.48
CA PHE A 118 7.24 13.11 -0.12
C PHE A 118 8.08 14.11 0.69
N SER A 119 8.28 15.35 0.19
CA SER A 119 9.11 16.35 0.85
C SER A 119 8.68 16.61 2.29
N HIS A 120 7.37 16.69 2.53
CA HIS A 120 6.81 16.89 3.88
C HIS A 120 7.16 15.75 4.84
N LEU A 121 7.17 14.49 4.35
CA LEU A 121 7.57 13.33 5.13
C LEU A 121 9.08 13.40 5.47
N LEU A 122 9.92 13.69 4.48
CA LEU A 122 11.36 13.80 4.69
C LEU A 122 11.72 14.91 5.70
N HIS A 123 11.07 16.07 5.62
CA HIS A 123 11.24 17.15 6.60
C HIS A 123 10.80 16.74 8.01
N ALA A 124 9.69 15.99 8.13
CA ALA A 124 9.23 15.48 9.41
C ALA A 124 10.26 14.50 10.02
N LEU A 125 10.82 13.60 9.22
CA LEU A 125 11.86 12.67 9.67
C LEU A 125 13.14 13.40 10.09
N GLU A 126 13.57 14.42 9.35
CA GLU A 126 14.74 15.26 9.66
C GLU A 126 14.57 16.05 10.96
N SER A 127 13.34 16.38 11.30
CA SER A 127 13.03 17.06 12.57
C SER A 127 13.14 16.15 13.80
N GLY A 128 13.51 14.88 13.64
CA GLY A 128 13.77 13.94 14.71
C GLY A 128 12.60 13.03 15.05
N ALA A 129 12.02 12.38 14.05
CA ALA A 129 10.96 11.39 14.28
C ALA A 129 11.48 10.19 15.10
N PRO A 130 10.78 9.77 16.16
CA PRO A 130 11.13 8.55 16.90
C PRO A 130 10.82 7.31 16.08
N PRO A 131 11.35 6.12 16.45
CA PRO A 131 10.86 4.86 15.94
C PRO A 131 9.33 4.77 16.13
N HIS A 132 8.61 4.50 15.05
CA HIS A 132 7.14 4.48 15.06
C HIS A 132 6.60 3.39 14.14
N ALA A 133 5.36 3.03 14.37
CA ALA A 133 4.62 2.06 13.57
C ALA A 133 3.16 2.49 13.49
N GLY A 134 2.41 1.89 12.58
CA GLY A 134 0.98 2.15 12.46
C GLY A 134 0.25 0.92 11.96
N ILE A 135 -1.04 0.86 12.28
CA ILE A 135 -1.98 -0.14 11.77
C ILE A 135 -3.25 0.58 11.31
N ALA A 136 -3.79 0.15 10.19
CA ALA A 136 -5.10 0.55 9.70
C ALA A 136 -6.05 -0.64 9.79
N LEU A 137 -7.15 -0.48 10.52
CA LEU A 137 -8.19 -1.49 10.61
C LEU A 137 -9.22 -1.26 9.51
N GLY A 138 -9.56 -2.33 8.79
CA GLY A 138 -10.64 -2.34 7.81
C GLY A 138 -11.99 -2.39 8.52
N PHE A 139 -12.57 -1.23 8.79
CA PHE A 139 -13.79 -1.11 9.59
C PHE A 139 -14.94 -1.95 9.03
N ASP A 140 -15.18 -1.89 7.72
CA ASP A 140 -16.27 -2.66 7.09
C ASP A 140 -16.05 -4.16 7.21
N ARG A 141 -14.82 -4.65 7.05
CA ARG A 141 -14.50 -6.06 7.25
C ARG A 141 -14.69 -6.50 8.70
N PHE A 142 -14.29 -5.66 9.64
CA PHE A 142 -14.50 -5.92 11.06
C PHE A 142 -16.00 -5.96 11.41
N MET A 143 -16.77 -5.01 10.89
CA MET A 143 -18.23 -4.99 11.08
C MET A 143 -18.92 -6.19 10.43
N ALA A 144 -18.49 -6.64 9.25
CA ALA A 144 -19.03 -7.83 8.62
C ALA A 144 -18.86 -9.07 9.51
N ILE A 145 -17.70 -9.22 10.14
CA ILE A 145 -17.43 -10.32 11.09
C ILE A 145 -18.32 -10.20 12.33
N LEU A 146 -18.45 -9.00 12.91
CA LEU A 146 -19.31 -8.79 14.09
C LEU A 146 -20.80 -9.04 13.80
N CYS A 147 -21.24 -8.77 12.58
CA CYS A 147 -22.62 -8.99 12.14
C CYS A 147 -22.84 -10.40 11.56
N ASP A 148 -21.83 -11.26 11.60
CA ASP A 148 -21.87 -12.62 11.05
C ASP A 148 -22.35 -12.66 9.59
N THR A 149 -21.86 -11.73 8.75
CA THR A 149 -22.13 -11.68 7.32
C THR A 149 -20.87 -11.91 6.50
N LEU A 150 -21.05 -12.50 5.32
CA LEU A 150 -19.96 -12.81 4.40
C LEU A 150 -19.57 -11.64 3.48
N SER A 151 -20.42 -10.62 3.40
CA SER A 151 -20.23 -9.51 2.48
C SER A 151 -20.14 -8.17 3.23
N ILE A 152 -19.10 -7.41 2.95
CA ILE A 152 -18.98 -6.02 3.46
C ILE A 152 -20.12 -5.12 2.95
N ARG A 153 -20.75 -5.48 1.84
CA ARG A 153 -21.90 -4.72 1.29
C ARG A 153 -23.10 -4.70 2.23
N ASP A 154 -23.24 -5.73 3.07
CA ASP A 154 -24.36 -5.84 4.01
C ASP A 154 -24.22 -4.92 5.21
N VAL A 155 -23.01 -4.39 5.44
CA VAL A 155 -22.69 -3.48 6.54
C VAL A 155 -22.32 -2.06 6.09
N MET A 156 -22.34 -1.79 4.79
CA MET A 156 -22.09 -0.48 4.20
C MET A 156 -23.40 0.20 3.84
N ALA A 157 -23.54 1.47 4.21
CA ALA A 157 -24.74 2.25 3.91
C ALA A 157 -24.95 2.49 2.40
N PHE A 158 -23.87 2.67 1.65
CA PHE A 158 -23.87 2.94 0.20
C PHE A 158 -22.87 2.04 -0.52
N PRO A 159 -23.17 0.73 -0.63
CA PRO A 159 -22.25 -0.21 -1.25
C PRO A 159 -22.17 0.02 -2.75
N LYS A 160 -20.95 -0.08 -3.30
CA LYS A 160 -20.71 -0.03 -4.73
C LYS A 160 -20.70 -1.44 -5.35
N THR A 161 -20.98 -1.49 -6.65
CA THR A 161 -20.81 -2.71 -7.46
C THR A 161 -19.34 -3.07 -7.62
N GLY A 162 -19.04 -4.26 -8.15
CA GLY A 162 -17.68 -4.67 -8.47
C GLY A 162 -16.98 -3.76 -9.51
N SER A 163 -17.77 -3.08 -10.35
CA SER A 163 -17.29 -2.08 -11.31
C SER A 163 -17.13 -0.67 -10.71
N GLY A 164 -17.39 -0.50 -9.40
CA GLY A 164 -17.30 0.80 -8.73
C GLY A 164 -18.51 1.72 -8.90
N THR A 165 -19.59 1.22 -9.49
CA THR A 165 -20.82 1.99 -9.70
C THR A 165 -21.65 2.03 -8.42
N ASP A 166 -22.18 3.21 -8.07
CA ASP A 166 -23.19 3.39 -7.03
C ASP A 166 -24.57 3.00 -7.60
N PRO A 167 -25.25 1.96 -7.06
CA PRO A 167 -26.55 1.52 -7.60
C PRO A 167 -27.68 2.52 -7.34
N LEU A 168 -27.56 3.36 -6.30
CA LEU A 168 -28.60 4.33 -5.94
C LEU A 168 -28.63 5.50 -6.92
N PHE A 169 -27.46 6.04 -7.25
CA PHE A 169 -27.31 7.21 -8.10
C PHE A 169 -26.85 6.87 -9.53
N SER A 170 -26.60 5.60 -9.83
CA SER A 170 -26.03 5.13 -11.11
C SER A 170 -24.74 5.89 -11.49
N SER A 171 -23.91 6.20 -10.48
CA SER A 171 -22.68 6.99 -10.63
C SER A 171 -21.44 6.08 -10.53
N PRO A 172 -20.38 6.31 -11.32
CA PRO A 172 -20.23 7.36 -12.34
C PRO A 172 -21.11 7.07 -13.56
N ALA A 173 -21.64 8.13 -14.15
CA ALA A 173 -22.43 8.10 -15.39
C ALA A 173 -21.75 8.95 -16.47
N ALA A 174 -22.09 8.67 -17.73
CA ALA A 174 -21.67 9.52 -18.84
C ALA A 174 -22.25 10.95 -18.67
N LEU A 175 -21.53 11.93 -19.17
CA LEU A 175 -21.98 13.31 -19.18
C LEU A 175 -22.75 13.54 -20.47
N ASP A 176 -24.06 13.55 -20.43
CA ASP A 176 -24.91 13.65 -21.60
C ASP A 176 -25.45 15.07 -21.83
N ALA A 177 -25.42 15.93 -20.79
CA ALA A 177 -25.96 17.27 -20.85
C ALA A 177 -24.88 18.31 -21.23
N PRO A 178 -25.17 19.25 -22.15
CA PRO A 178 -24.24 20.34 -22.53
C PRO A 178 -23.75 21.15 -21.32
N GLU A 179 -24.60 21.35 -20.32
CA GLU A 179 -24.29 22.12 -19.11
C GLU A 179 -23.19 21.42 -18.28
N GLN A 180 -23.17 20.08 -18.26
CA GLN A 180 -22.15 19.29 -17.56
C GLN A 180 -20.80 19.42 -18.26
N HIS A 181 -20.78 19.42 -19.59
CA HIS A 181 -19.56 19.68 -20.36
C HIS A 181 -19.04 21.11 -20.15
N ALA A 182 -19.93 22.08 -20.05
CA ALA A 182 -19.58 23.47 -19.77
C ALA A 182 -18.97 23.61 -18.37
N GLN A 183 -19.48 22.88 -17.36
CA GLN A 183 -18.91 22.84 -16.02
C GLN A 183 -17.51 22.23 -16.01
N LEU A 184 -17.29 21.12 -16.72
CA LEU A 184 -15.94 20.53 -16.85
C LEU A 184 -14.96 21.51 -17.48
N ALA A 185 -15.36 22.20 -18.55
CA ALA A 185 -14.53 23.18 -19.23
C ALA A 185 -14.15 24.35 -18.32
N ALA A 186 -15.07 24.81 -17.45
CA ALA A 186 -14.81 25.84 -16.45
C ALA A 186 -13.70 25.47 -15.46
N TYR A 187 -13.51 24.18 -15.20
CA TYR A 187 -12.41 23.64 -14.36
C TYR A 187 -11.18 23.20 -15.18
N SER A 188 -11.11 23.52 -16.47
CA SER A 188 -10.05 23.08 -17.39
C SER A 188 -9.93 21.55 -17.47
N LEU A 189 -11.02 20.83 -17.25
CA LEU A 189 -11.11 19.38 -17.38
C LEU A 189 -11.73 19.00 -18.72
N GLN A 190 -11.23 17.92 -19.30
CA GLN A 190 -11.79 17.35 -20.52
C GLN A 190 -12.24 15.91 -20.25
N ALA A 191 -13.45 15.56 -20.71
CA ALA A 191 -13.86 14.18 -20.73
C ALA A 191 -12.97 13.39 -21.71
N ARG A 192 -12.44 12.24 -21.29
CA ARG A 192 -11.79 11.32 -22.24
C ARG A 192 -12.87 10.80 -23.19
N SER A 193 -12.61 10.90 -24.49
CA SER A 193 -13.41 10.15 -25.47
C SER A 193 -13.26 8.67 -25.20
N ALA A 194 -14.40 7.97 -25.14
CA ALA A 194 -14.46 6.52 -24.98
C ALA A 194 -13.79 5.76 -26.14
#